data_f154a51c64f5d947b34de0c9c74a401b
#
_entry.id   f154a51c64f5d947b34de0c9c74a401b
#
_cell.length_a   1.000
_cell.length_b   1.000
_cell.length_c   1.000
_cell.angle_alpha   90.00
_cell.angle_beta   90.00
_cell.angle_gamma   90.00
#
_symmetry.space_group_name_H-M   'P 1'
#
loop_
_entity.id
_entity.type
_entity.pdbx_description
1 polymer ?
#
loop_
_entity_poly.entity_id
_entity_poly.type
_entity_poly.pdbx_seq_one_letter_code
_entity_poly.pdbx_strand_id
1 'polypeptide(L)'
;PTFPFFVTYLGGDAVTIGLATALFSIASIVSRPFVGWLIDTRGRYAILVLGLIGMTLIPMGYFVSAGIATAVILRTAHGVFHAASSNASSTWVTDIIPHKRMGEGLGMYGLSMAISTAVAPALGLAVMNAWGFRPLFAIAALTALAALLTGMGIRSRNYAVSDAPLRIRELFEPMSLPAAVTQFFFMMAYGVVEVYVAIYAASCRLPGGGIYFIFIALATVATRILLGRAVDRYGEARLVYTGNAAIVIGILLLVFAHNVPCYLLSALLLGYSFGAIQPSLQTMAMHAVAPERRGAASSTFFVAFDFGIASGGFLAGILVKQLGYDAMFLCMIVPCLLSSGYYYAFGRRHASSFNPQNRRTGLNSDDDRPGLSARKSLPFVITISREYGSGGHRIGERLAQRLGVKFYDRELISLTAQQSGLGESTVQESEQTVSGRLMYDDPVQTAVFRAQSQVIRNIACQEPCVIVGRLANFVLKDRPACLHLFIYADEATRRKRIASEYGVADNRTQSLLKRIDQERREHCLHYTGCEWGERH
;
A
#
# COMPACT_ATOMS: atom_id res chain seq x y z
N PRO A 1 -10.89 -13.63 -21.43
CA PRO A 1 -10.64 -14.74 -22.41
C PRO A 1 -11.84 -14.97 -23.35
N THR A 2 -13.10 -14.79 -22.90
CA THR A 2 -14.30 -15.07 -23.72
C THR A 2 -14.70 -13.93 -24.67
N PHE A 3 -14.22 -12.71 -24.43
CA PHE A 3 -14.58 -11.54 -25.23
C PHE A 3 -14.17 -11.63 -26.73
N PRO A 4 -13.00 -12.16 -27.11
CA PRO A 4 -12.65 -12.40 -28.51
C PRO A 4 -13.69 -13.26 -29.24
N PHE A 5 -14.17 -14.33 -28.61
CA PHE A 5 -15.22 -15.20 -29.18
C PHE A 5 -16.55 -14.46 -29.36
N PHE A 6 -16.87 -13.54 -28.45
CA PHE A 6 -18.06 -12.70 -28.59
C PHE A 6 -17.96 -11.73 -29.78
N VAL A 7 -16.78 -11.12 -30.00
CA VAL A 7 -16.56 -10.27 -31.19
C VAL A 7 -16.69 -11.07 -32.47
N THR A 8 -16.12 -12.28 -32.52
CA THR A 8 -16.28 -13.19 -33.66
C THR A 8 -17.75 -13.59 -33.85
N TYR A 9 -18.50 -13.85 -32.78
CA TYR A 9 -19.94 -14.14 -32.84
C TYR A 9 -20.75 -12.97 -33.43
N LEU A 10 -20.35 -11.73 -33.20
CA LEU A 10 -20.95 -10.54 -33.79
C LEU A 10 -20.48 -10.26 -35.22
N GLY A 11 -19.66 -11.13 -35.82
CA GLY A 11 -19.13 -11.00 -37.16
C GLY A 11 -17.86 -10.15 -37.27
N GLY A 12 -17.17 -9.86 -36.14
CA GLY A 12 -15.89 -9.15 -36.09
C GLY A 12 -14.72 -10.04 -36.51
N ASP A 13 -13.72 -9.43 -37.10
CA ASP A 13 -12.48 -10.05 -37.52
C ASP A 13 -11.35 -9.93 -36.47
N ALA A 14 -10.19 -10.49 -36.78
CA ALA A 14 -9.02 -10.45 -35.87
C ALA A 14 -8.54 -9.00 -35.60
N VAL A 15 -8.72 -8.08 -36.53
CA VAL A 15 -8.35 -6.66 -36.36
C VAL A 15 -9.26 -6.01 -35.34
N THR A 16 -10.56 -6.26 -35.41
CA THR A 16 -11.56 -5.77 -34.46
C THR A 16 -11.31 -6.33 -33.03
N ILE A 17 -10.95 -7.60 -32.89
CA ILE A 17 -10.58 -8.20 -31.61
C ILE A 17 -9.36 -7.50 -31.03
N GLY A 18 -8.33 -7.29 -31.85
CA GLY A 18 -7.11 -6.57 -31.47
C GLY A 18 -7.40 -5.13 -31.02
N LEU A 19 -8.21 -4.41 -31.80
CA LEU A 19 -8.62 -3.04 -31.53
C LEU A 19 -9.38 -2.94 -30.17
N ALA A 20 -10.36 -3.81 -29.96
CA ALA A 20 -11.15 -3.81 -28.72
C ALA A 20 -10.29 -4.11 -27.49
N THR A 21 -9.30 -5.01 -27.63
CA THR A 21 -8.36 -5.32 -26.55
C THR A 21 -7.41 -4.17 -26.26
N ALA A 22 -6.88 -3.53 -27.33
CA ALA A 22 -6.01 -2.36 -27.21
C ALA A 22 -6.74 -1.17 -26.57
N LEU A 23 -7.97 -0.89 -26.99
CA LEU A 23 -8.78 0.21 -26.45
C LEU A 23 -9.12 0.00 -24.96
N PHE A 24 -9.41 -1.24 -24.54
CA PHE A 24 -9.56 -1.57 -23.11
C PHE A 24 -8.30 -1.23 -22.32
N SER A 25 -7.14 -1.67 -22.79
CA SER A 25 -5.87 -1.45 -22.10
C SER A 25 -5.49 0.02 -22.07
N ILE A 26 -5.63 0.73 -23.19
CA ILE A 26 -5.36 2.18 -23.29
C ILE A 26 -6.29 2.95 -22.34
N ALA A 27 -7.59 2.64 -22.37
CA ALA A 27 -8.57 3.29 -21.49
C ALA A 27 -8.25 3.04 -20.00
N SER A 28 -7.83 1.82 -19.65
CA SER A 28 -7.38 1.51 -18.30
C SER A 28 -6.14 2.31 -17.91
N ILE A 29 -5.09 2.29 -18.71
CA ILE A 29 -3.82 2.98 -18.43
C ILE A 29 -4.04 4.50 -18.31
N VAL A 30 -4.77 5.11 -19.26
CA VAL A 30 -5.00 6.56 -19.28
C VAL A 30 -5.89 7.00 -18.11
N SER A 31 -6.89 6.21 -17.72
CA SER A 31 -7.79 6.57 -16.63
C SER A 31 -7.17 6.41 -15.24
N ARG A 32 -6.18 5.51 -15.05
CA ARG A 32 -5.58 5.23 -13.72
C ARG A 32 -5.06 6.46 -12.99
N PRO A 33 -4.29 7.39 -13.60
CA PRO A 33 -3.83 8.59 -12.90
C PRO A 33 -4.96 9.49 -12.41
N PHE A 34 -6.02 9.66 -13.22
CA PHE A 34 -7.21 10.43 -12.83
C PHE A 34 -8.00 9.73 -11.72
N VAL A 35 -8.13 8.41 -11.80
CA VAL A 35 -8.75 7.59 -10.76
C VAL A 35 -7.97 7.70 -9.46
N GLY A 36 -6.64 7.66 -9.50
CA GLY A 36 -5.79 7.84 -8.32
C GLY A 36 -6.03 9.16 -7.62
N TRP A 37 -6.04 10.25 -8.39
CA TRP A 37 -6.37 11.59 -7.88
C TRP A 37 -7.81 11.65 -7.31
N LEU A 38 -8.79 11.06 -7.98
CA LEU A 38 -10.17 10.99 -7.49
C LEU A 38 -10.27 10.20 -6.16
N ILE A 39 -9.53 9.11 -6.01
CA ILE A 39 -9.46 8.33 -4.78
C ILE A 39 -8.93 9.19 -3.64
N ASP A 40 -7.88 9.98 -3.88
CA ASP A 40 -7.26 10.83 -2.86
C ASP A 40 -8.11 12.06 -2.52
N THR A 41 -8.93 12.59 -3.46
CA THR A 41 -9.72 13.81 -3.27
C THR A 41 -11.20 13.56 -2.95
N ARG A 42 -11.80 12.47 -3.44
CA ARG A 42 -13.23 12.14 -3.23
C ARG A 42 -13.44 10.94 -2.30
N GLY A 43 -12.36 10.28 -1.93
CA GLY A 43 -12.37 9.12 -1.05
C GLY A 43 -12.48 7.78 -1.79
N ARG A 44 -11.96 6.75 -1.12
CA ARG A 44 -11.83 5.38 -1.67
C ARG A 44 -13.16 4.72 -1.95
N TYR A 45 -14.12 4.90 -1.02
CA TYR A 45 -15.43 4.27 -1.08
C TYR A 45 -16.25 4.69 -2.31
N ALA A 46 -16.35 5.99 -2.56
CA ALA A 46 -17.13 6.52 -3.68
C ALA A 46 -16.63 6.01 -5.02
N ILE A 47 -15.30 5.97 -5.22
CA ILE A 47 -14.69 5.51 -6.46
C ILE A 47 -14.79 3.99 -6.62
N LEU A 48 -14.68 3.22 -5.51
CA LEU A 48 -14.91 1.78 -5.53
C LEU A 48 -16.35 1.45 -5.95
N VAL A 49 -17.33 2.09 -5.34
CA VAL A 49 -18.75 1.89 -5.67
C VAL A 49 -19.04 2.27 -7.13
N LEU A 50 -18.52 3.43 -7.59
CA LEU A 50 -18.66 3.84 -9.00
C LEU A 50 -18.03 2.80 -9.95
N GLY A 51 -16.82 2.32 -9.63
CA GLY A 51 -16.15 1.27 -10.40
C GLY A 51 -16.97 -0.03 -10.46
N LEU A 52 -17.49 -0.49 -9.31
CA LEU A 52 -18.30 -1.71 -9.23
C LEU A 52 -19.66 -1.59 -9.92
N ILE A 53 -20.31 -0.40 -9.89
CA ILE A 53 -21.51 -0.12 -10.68
C ILE A 53 -21.20 -0.31 -12.17
N GLY A 54 -20.10 0.29 -12.66
CA GLY A 54 -19.69 0.14 -14.07
C GLY A 54 -19.38 -1.33 -14.41
N MET A 55 -18.67 -2.05 -13.54
CA MET A 55 -18.37 -3.48 -13.72
C MET A 55 -19.63 -4.35 -13.72
N THR A 56 -20.74 -3.90 -13.11
CA THR A 56 -22.05 -4.58 -13.16
C THR A 56 -22.82 -4.23 -14.45
N LEU A 57 -22.83 -2.96 -14.84
CA LEU A 57 -23.61 -2.49 -15.99
C LEU A 57 -23.02 -2.91 -17.34
N ILE A 58 -21.68 -2.98 -17.45
CA ILE A 58 -21.02 -3.32 -18.72
C ILE A 58 -21.39 -4.74 -19.21
N PRO A 59 -21.33 -5.81 -18.38
CA PRO A 59 -21.80 -7.13 -18.81
C PRO A 59 -23.29 -7.15 -19.19
N MET A 60 -24.14 -6.35 -18.54
CA MET A 60 -25.54 -6.18 -18.95
C MET A 60 -25.63 -5.49 -20.33
N GLY A 61 -24.76 -4.51 -20.61
CA GLY A 61 -24.66 -3.90 -21.92
C GLY A 61 -24.26 -4.89 -23.02
N TYR A 62 -23.34 -5.82 -22.74
CA TYR A 62 -23.00 -6.89 -23.70
C TYR A 62 -24.17 -7.85 -23.95
N PHE A 63 -24.98 -8.10 -22.93
CA PHE A 63 -26.17 -8.95 -23.05
C PHE A 63 -27.17 -8.42 -24.11
N VAL A 64 -27.31 -7.09 -24.22
CA VAL A 64 -28.22 -6.44 -25.17
C VAL A 64 -27.51 -5.92 -26.42
N SER A 65 -26.19 -6.03 -26.50
CA SER A 65 -25.42 -5.54 -27.63
C SER A 65 -25.66 -6.36 -28.89
N ALA A 66 -26.17 -5.72 -29.94
CA ALA A 66 -26.45 -6.33 -31.21
C ALA A 66 -25.39 -6.04 -32.30
N GLY A 67 -24.34 -5.29 -32.00
CA GLY A 67 -23.35 -4.87 -32.99
C GLY A 67 -21.93 -4.69 -32.46
N ILE A 68 -20.95 -4.81 -33.36
CA ILE A 68 -19.52 -4.70 -33.08
C ILE A 68 -19.17 -3.34 -32.43
N ALA A 69 -19.67 -2.24 -33.00
CA ALA A 69 -19.38 -0.89 -32.53
C ALA A 69 -19.77 -0.71 -31.03
N THR A 70 -20.99 -1.16 -30.68
CA THR A 70 -21.46 -1.12 -29.28
C THR A 70 -20.58 -1.99 -28.38
N ALA A 71 -20.18 -3.19 -28.80
CA ALA A 71 -19.30 -4.06 -28.04
C ALA A 71 -17.91 -3.42 -27.80
N VAL A 72 -17.34 -2.73 -28.80
CA VAL A 72 -16.06 -2.03 -28.68
C VAL A 72 -16.16 -0.82 -27.74
N ILE A 73 -17.24 -0.02 -27.83
CA ILE A 73 -17.48 1.12 -26.92
C ILE A 73 -17.62 0.62 -25.48
N LEU A 74 -18.43 -0.40 -25.25
CA LEU A 74 -18.59 -1.01 -23.92
C LEU A 74 -17.26 -1.58 -23.40
N ARG A 75 -16.42 -2.16 -24.28
CA ARG A 75 -15.11 -2.68 -23.90
C ARG A 75 -14.16 -1.57 -23.46
N THR A 76 -14.19 -0.44 -24.15
CA THR A 76 -13.40 0.75 -23.78
C THR A 76 -13.84 1.29 -22.43
N ALA A 77 -15.16 1.46 -22.22
CA ALA A 77 -15.71 1.87 -20.92
C ALA A 77 -15.37 0.87 -19.81
N HIS A 78 -15.37 -0.44 -20.12
CA HIS A 78 -14.96 -1.48 -19.18
C HIS A 78 -13.54 -1.25 -18.65
N GLY A 79 -12.59 -0.80 -19.50
CA GLY A 79 -11.22 -0.46 -19.08
C GLY A 79 -11.19 0.64 -18.01
N VAL A 80 -12.01 1.67 -18.15
CA VAL A 80 -12.10 2.78 -17.19
C VAL A 80 -12.64 2.28 -15.83
N PHE A 81 -13.75 1.55 -15.83
CA PHE A 81 -14.36 1.04 -14.59
C PHE A 81 -13.50 -0.05 -13.90
N HIS A 82 -12.78 -0.84 -14.72
CA HIS A 82 -11.78 -1.77 -14.21
C HIS A 82 -10.65 -1.04 -13.46
N ALA A 83 -10.11 0.03 -14.02
CA ALA A 83 -9.11 0.87 -13.37
C ALA A 83 -9.65 1.48 -12.06
N ALA A 84 -10.89 1.99 -12.07
CA ALA A 84 -11.53 2.56 -10.88
C ALA A 84 -11.69 1.53 -9.76
N SER A 85 -12.28 0.36 -10.06
CA SER A 85 -12.51 -0.68 -9.06
C SER A 85 -11.21 -1.29 -8.52
N SER A 86 -10.23 -1.58 -9.38
CA SER A 86 -8.97 -2.20 -8.99
C SER A 86 -8.08 -1.25 -8.17
N ASN A 87 -7.95 0.03 -8.56
CA ASN A 87 -7.17 1.00 -7.80
C ASN A 87 -7.83 1.30 -6.45
N ALA A 88 -9.15 1.54 -6.42
CA ALA A 88 -9.85 1.87 -5.20
C ALA A 88 -9.82 0.70 -4.19
N SER A 89 -10.04 -0.55 -4.63
CA SER A 89 -9.96 -1.73 -3.76
C SER A 89 -8.55 -1.94 -3.21
N SER A 90 -7.51 -1.80 -4.04
CA SER A 90 -6.12 -1.91 -3.63
C SER A 90 -5.74 -0.84 -2.59
N THR A 91 -6.12 0.42 -2.83
CA THR A 91 -5.85 1.52 -1.90
C THR A 91 -6.60 1.32 -0.58
N TRP A 92 -7.87 0.91 -0.64
CA TRP A 92 -8.68 0.69 0.55
C TRP A 92 -8.15 -0.47 1.42
N VAL A 93 -7.78 -1.58 0.80
CA VAL A 93 -7.13 -2.70 1.50
C VAL A 93 -5.85 -2.24 2.20
N THR A 94 -5.03 -1.41 1.52
CA THR A 94 -3.80 -0.85 2.09
C THR A 94 -4.08 0.02 3.32
N ASP A 95 -5.20 0.74 3.36
CA ASP A 95 -5.58 1.59 4.50
C ASP A 95 -6.06 0.79 5.72
N ILE A 96 -6.60 -0.41 5.51
CA ILE A 96 -7.08 -1.30 6.58
C ILE A 96 -5.94 -2.11 7.20
N ILE A 97 -4.94 -2.48 6.40
CA ILE A 97 -3.83 -3.33 6.83
C ILE A 97 -2.91 -2.57 7.79
N PRO A 98 -2.58 -3.12 8.97
CA PRO A 98 -1.58 -2.56 9.85
C PRO A 98 -0.21 -2.45 9.15
N HIS A 99 0.50 -1.33 9.32
CA HIS A 99 1.80 -1.08 8.68
C HIS A 99 2.82 -2.23 8.87
N LYS A 100 2.83 -2.87 10.06
CA LYS A 100 3.74 -3.98 10.39
C LYS A 100 3.44 -5.28 9.60
N ARG A 101 2.26 -5.40 8.98
CA ARG A 101 1.78 -6.59 8.25
C ARG A 101 1.37 -6.27 6.82
N MET A 102 1.90 -5.20 6.25
CA MET A 102 1.51 -4.72 4.92
C MET A 102 1.81 -5.76 3.83
N GLY A 103 2.98 -6.41 3.88
CA GLY A 103 3.36 -7.45 2.93
C GLY A 103 2.45 -8.69 3.03
N GLU A 104 2.14 -9.16 4.24
CA GLU A 104 1.20 -10.26 4.47
C GLU A 104 -0.20 -9.90 3.94
N GLY A 105 -0.70 -8.71 4.27
CA GLY A 105 -2.04 -8.26 3.88
C GLY A 105 -2.18 -8.06 2.37
N LEU A 106 -1.23 -7.41 1.72
CA LEU A 106 -1.22 -7.25 0.26
C LEU A 106 -0.99 -8.59 -0.46
N GLY A 107 -0.21 -9.50 0.12
CA GLY A 107 -0.08 -10.87 -0.35
C GLY A 107 -1.43 -11.60 -0.37
N MET A 108 -2.21 -11.51 0.73
CA MET A 108 -3.55 -12.09 0.83
C MET A 108 -4.55 -11.43 -0.14
N TYR A 109 -4.51 -10.11 -0.28
CA TYR A 109 -5.32 -9.41 -1.29
C TYR A 109 -5.00 -9.90 -2.71
N GLY A 110 -3.72 -9.98 -3.03
CA GLY A 110 -3.30 -10.49 -4.34
C GLY A 110 -3.59 -11.97 -4.55
N LEU A 111 -3.79 -12.77 -3.50
CA LEU A 111 -4.24 -14.16 -3.60
C LEU A 111 -5.61 -14.26 -4.27
N SER A 112 -6.54 -13.35 -3.96
CA SER A 112 -7.85 -13.29 -4.60
C SER A 112 -7.73 -13.05 -6.12
N MET A 113 -6.79 -12.20 -6.55
CA MET A 113 -6.49 -11.97 -7.97
C MET A 113 -5.93 -13.22 -8.64
N ALA A 114 -4.99 -13.92 -7.99
CA ALA A 114 -4.39 -15.15 -8.54
C ALA A 114 -5.43 -16.26 -8.72
N ILE A 115 -6.29 -16.50 -7.74
CA ILE A 115 -7.38 -17.47 -7.82
C ILE A 115 -8.36 -17.09 -8.95
N SER A 116 -8.74 -15.82 -9.02
CA SER A 116 -9.65 -15.34 -10.07
C SER A 116 -9.07 -15.53 -11.46
N THR A 117 -7.79 -15.23 -11.65
CA THR A 117 -7.10 -15.39 -12.94
C THR A 117 -6.98 -16.85 -13.36
N ALA A 118 -6.84 -17.78 -12.42
CA ALA A 118 -6.80 -19.22 -12.70
C ALA A 118 -8.20 -19.81 -13.01
N VAL A 119 -9.20 -19.44 -12.23
CA VAL A 119 -10.54 -20.07 -12.24
C VAL A 119 -11.47 -19.43 -13.27
N ALA A 120 -11.50 -18.09 -13.36
CA ALA A 120 -12.47 -17.38 -14.19
C ALA A 120 -12.39 -17.70 -15.71
N PRO A 121 -11.19 -17.89 -16.33
CA PRO A 121 -11.13 -18.30 -17.73
C PRO A 121 -11.76 -19.66 -18.00
N ALA A 122 -11.48 -20.64 -17.13
CA ALA A 122 -12.00 -22.01 -17.28
C ALA A 122 -13.52 -22.02 -17.12
N LEU A 123 -14.06 -21.38 -16.08
CA LEU A 123 -15.49 -21.26 -15.86
C LEU A 123 -16.18 -20.48 -16.99
N GLY A 124 -15.58 -19.37 -17.43
CA GLY A 124 -16.14 -18.56 -18.51
C GLY A 124 -16.26 -19.33 -19.82
N LEU A 125 -15.23 -20.10 -20.20
CA LEU A 125 -15.28 -20.95 -21.39
C LEU A 125 -16.29 -22.10 -21.25
N ALA A 126 -16.35 -22.74 -20.06
CA ALA A 126 -17.32 -23.82 -19.82
C ALA A 126 -18.75 -23.31 -19.93
N VAL A 127 -19.08 -22.17 -19.32
CA VAL A 127 -20.40 -21.53 -19.42
C VAL A 127 -20.72 -21.15 -20.86
N MET A 128 -19.75 -20.50 -21.56
CA MET A 128 -19.93 -20.09 -22.94
C MET A 128 -20.22 -21.29 -23.86
N ASN A 129 -19.47 -22.37 -23.70
CA ASN A 129 -19.62 -23.56 -24.54
C ASN A 129 -20.93 -24.32 -24.25
N ALA A 130 -21.37 -24.36 -22.97
CA ALA A 130 -22.59 -25.09 -22.58
C ALA A 130 -23.86 -24.28 -22.83
N TRP A 131 -23.86 -22.97 -22.60
CA TRP A 131 -25.08 -22.14 -22.57
C TRP A 131 -25.01 -20.87 -23.42
N GLY A 132 -23.85 -20.57 -24.04
CA GLY A 132 -23.66 -19.40 -24.91
C GLY A 132 -23.32 -18.11 -24.15
N PHE A 133 -23.38 -16.98 -24.88
CA PHE A 133 -22.90 -15.67 -24.36
C PHE A 133 -23.88 -15.01 -23.38
N ARG A 134 -25.19 -15.17 -23.57
CA ARG A 134 -26.18 -14.51 -22.69
C ARG A 134 -26.05 -14.95 -21.22
N PRO A 135 -26.08 -16.27 -20.88
CA PRO A 135 -25.84 -16.71 -19.51
C PRO A 135 -24.47 -16.33 -18.98
N LEU A 136 -23.42 -16.33 -19.83
CA LEU A 136 -22.09 -15.89 -19.44
C LEU A 136 -22.09 -14.44 -18.94
N PHE A 137 -22.69 -13.51 -19.70
CA PHE A 137 -22.77 -12.10 -19.29
C PHE A 137 -23.70 -11.88 -18.10
N ALA A 138 -24.78 -12.65 -17.98
CA ALA A 138 -25.64 -12.62 -16.81
C ALA A 138 -24.87 -13.04 -15.52
N ILE A 139 -24.12 -14.13 -15.57
CA ILE A 139 -23.28 -14.58 -14.45
C ILE A 139 -22.21 -13.53 -14.12
N ALA A 140 -21.56 -12.94 -15.13
CA ALA A 140 -20.59 -11.87 -14.93
C ALA A 140 -21.22 -10.64 -14.25
N ALA A 141 -22.42 -10.23 -14.66
CA ALA A 141 -23.15 -9.13 -14.04
C ALA A 141 -23.57 -9.46 -12.60
N LEU A 142 -24.06 -10.68 -12.34
CA LEU A 142 -24.45 -11.12 -10.99
C LEU A 142 -23.26 -11.18 -10.02
N THR A 143 -22.10 -11.66 -10.48
CA THR A 143 -20.89 -11.68 -9.66
C THR A 143 -20.40 -10.28 -9.34
N ALA A 144 -20.44 -9.35 -10.31
CA ALA A 144 -20.10 -7.95 -10.10
C ALA A 144 -21.12 -7.25 -9.18
N LEU A 145 -22.43 -7.57 -9.31
CA LEU A 145 -23.47 -7.08 -8.42
C LEU A 145 -23.28 -7.58 -6.98
N ALA A 146 -22.94 -8.85 -6.80
CA ALA A 146 -22.61 -9.40 -5.49
C ALA A 146 -21.41 -8.66 -4.86
N ALA A 147 -20.36 -8.36 -5.65
CA ALA A 147 -19.23 -7.56 -5.20
C ALA A 147 -19.66 -6.13 -4.84
N LEU A 148 -20.57 -5.51 -5.61
CA LEU A 148 -21.12 -4.19 -5.31
C LEU A 148 -21.90 -4.20 -3.99
N LEU A 149 -22.81 -5.15 -3.79
CA LEU A 149 -23.64 -5.26 -2.59
C LEU A 149 -22.77 -5.50 -1.33
N THR A 150 -21.78 -6.39 -1.43
CA THR A 150 -20.83 -6.63 -0.33
C THR A 150 -19.97 -5.39 -0.06
N GLY A 151 -19.51 -4.70 -1.11
CA GLY A 151 -18.75 -3.44 -1.00
C GLY A 151 -19.55 -2.32 -0.34
N MET A 152 -20.85 -2.20 -0.66
CA MET A 152 -21.76 -1.23 -0.03
C MET A 152 -22.00 -1.52 1.45
N GLY A 153 -21.97 -2.79 1.86
CA GLY A 153 -22.13 -3.21 3.27
C GLY A 153 -20.93 -2.90 4.17
N ILE A 154 -19.77 -2.57 3.59
CA ILE A 154 -18.57 -2.25 4.37
C ILE A 154 -18.67 -0.79 4.85
N ARG A 155 -18.66 -0.59 6.17
CA ARG A 155 -18.66 0.78 6.75
C ARG A 155 -17.41 1.53 6.31
N SER A 156 -17.59 2.62 5.59
CA SER A 156 -16.50 3.54 5.23
C SER A 156 -15.94 4.16 6.51
N ARG A 157 -14.64 3.97 6.77
CA ARG A 157 -13.91 4.85 7.69
C ARG A 157 -13.61 6.15 6.96
N ASN A 158 -13.77 7.28 7.64
CA ASN A 158 -13.35 8.58 7.12
C ASN A 158 -11.81 8.60 7.05
N TYR A 159 -11.27 8.32 5.88
CA TYR A 159 -9.85 8.51 5.61
C TYR A 159 -9.59 9.98 5.26
N ALA A 160 -8.40 10.48 5.58
CA ALA A 160 -7.99 11.82 5.21
C ALA A 160 -8.09 11.99 3.68
N VAL A 161 -8.80 13.02 3.26
CA VAL A 161 -9.00 13.40 1.86
C VAL A 161 -8.10 14.60 1.59
N SER A 162 -7.46 14.63 0.42
CA SER A 162 -6.60 15.72 -0.02
C SER A 162 -7.42 16.77 -0.78
N ASP A 163 -7.20 18.04 -0.49
CA ASP A 163 -7.77 19.15 -1.28
C ASP A 163 -6.89 19.53 -2.50
N ALA A 164 -6.04 18.60 -2.96
CA ALA A 164 -5.10 18.86 -4.05
C ALA A 164 -5.83 19.16 -5.36
N PRO A 165 -5.53 20.30 -6.02
CA PRO A 165 -6.12 20.63 -7.31
C PRO A 165 -5.67 19.63 -8.39
N LEU A 166 -6.49 19.45 -9.43
CA LEU A 166 -6.12 18.61 -10.57
C LEU A 166 -4.96 19.24 -11.35
N ARG A 167 -3.76 18.73 -11.12
CA ARG A 167 -2.53 19.09 -11.84
C ARG A 167 -1.80 17.81 -12.26
N ILE A 168 -1.07 17.85 -13.36
CA ILE A 168 -0.30 16.69 -13.86
C ILE A 168 0.64 16.13 -12.80
N ARG A 169 1.23 16.99 -11.96
CA ARG A 169 2.12 16.61 -10.86
C ARG A 169 1.41 15.81 -9.76
N GLU A 170 0.10 16.04 -9.57
CA GLU A 170 -0.71 15.35 -8.55
C GLU A 170 -1.24 13.99 -9.03
N LEU A 171 -1.19 13.73 -10.34
CA LEU A 171 -1.64 12.47 -10.94
C LEU A 171 -0.68 11.30 -10.70
N PHE A 172 0.59 11.58 -10.42
CA PHE A 172 1.63 10.59 -10.19
C PHE A 172 2.31 10.81 -8.83
N GLU A 173 2.77 9.71 -8.25
CA GLU A 173 3.50 9.75 -6.98
C GLU A 173 4.98 9.43 -7.18
N PRO A 174 5.88 10.44 -7.11
CA PRO A 174 7.31 10.23 -7.37
C PRO A 174 7.98 9.25 -6.40
N MET A 175 7.51 9.18 -5.14
CA MET A 175 8.05 8.27 -4.14
C MET A 175 7.78 6.80 -4.47
N SER A 176 6.74 6.51 -5.26
CA SER A 176 6.41 5.15 -5.72
C SER A 176 7.13 4.76 -7.02
N LEU A 177 7.80 5.69 -7.73
CA LEU A 177 8.49 5.42 -8.99
C LEU A 177 9.54 4.30 -8.90
N PRO A 178 10.37 4.17 -7.85
CA PRO A 178 11.33 3.07 -7.78
C PRO A 178 10.66 1.69 -7.81
N ALA A 179 9.53 1.53 -7.13
CA ALA A 179 8.76 0.30 -7.18
C ALA A 179 8.06 0.12 -8.53
N ALA A 180 7.46 1.19 -9.07
CA ALA A 180 6.72 1.18 -10.33
C ALA A 180 7.61 0.83 -11.52
N VAL A 181 8.79 1.43 -11.64
CA VAL A 181 9.73 1.14 -12.76
C VAL A 181 10.31 -0.27 -12.65
N THR A 182 10.61 -0.74 -11.44
CA THR A 182 11.01 -2.14 -11.23
C THR A 182 9.91 -3.09 -11.68
N GLN A 183 8.66 -2.80 -11.31
CA GLN A 183 7.47 -3.56 -11.71
C GLN A 183 7.24 -3.53 -13.23
N PHE A 184 7.45 -2.39 -13.89
CA PHE A 184 7.34 -2.24 -15.33
C PHE A 184 8.24 -3.24 -16.07
N PHE A 185 9.53 -3.26 -15.74
CA PHE A 185 10.47 -4.18 -16.38
C PHE A 185 10.16 -5.65 -16.07
N PHE A 186 9.77 -5.96 -14.84
CA PHE A 186 9.32 -7.30 -14.48
C PHE A 186 8.09 -7.74 -15.28
N MET A 187 7.07 -6.90 -15.36
CA MET A 187 5.83 -7.22 -16.09
C MET A 187 6.03 -7.27 -17.61
N MET A 188 7.00 -6.57 -18.15
CA MET A 188 7.39 -6.67 -19.54
C MET A 188 7.84 -8.09 -19.89
N ALA A 189 8.63 -8.74 -19.04
CA ALA A 189 9.05 -10.13 -19.25
C ALA A 189 7.94 -11.14 -18.90
N TYR A 190 7.30 -10.98 -17.74
CA TYR A 190 6.25 -11.89 -17.26
C TYR A 190 5.06 -11.94 -18.22
N GLY A 191 4.58 -10.77 -18.66
CA GLY A 191 3.43 -10.67 -19.56
C GLY A 191 3.67 -11.34 -20.93
N VAL A 192 4.91 -11.33 -21.42
CA VAL A 192 5.25 -12.04 -22.68
C VAL A 192 5.12 -13.55 -22.49
N VAL A 193 5.60 -14.11 -21.38
CA VAL A 193 5.44 -15.55 -21.11
C VAL A 193 3.95 -15.88 -20.99
N GLU A 194 3.18 -15.07 -20.27
CA GLU A 194 1.74 -15.27 -20.10
C GLU A 194 0.96 -15.31 -21.44
N VAL A 195 1.35 -14.46 -22.39
CA VAL A 195 0.69 -14.36 -23.71
C VAL A 195 1.13 -15.47 -24.66
N TYR A 196 2.43 -15.78 -24.72
CA TYR A 196 2.98 -16.60 -25.81
C TYR A 196 3.28 -18.05 -25.43
N VAL A 197 3.32 -18.40 -24.13
CA VAL A 197 3.70 -19.75 -23.70
C VAL A 197 2.77 -20.84 -24.22
N ALA A 198 1.47 -20.58 -24.33
CA ALA A 198 0.51 -21.56 -24.83
C ALA A 198 0.76 -21.89 -26.32
N ILE A 199 1.08 -20.87 -27.13
CA ILE A 199 1.37 -21.01 -28.55
C ILE A 199 2.73 -21.72 -28.72
N TYR A 200 3.72 -21.32 -27.91
CA TYR A 200 5.03 -21.95 -27.90
C TYR A 200 4.97 -23.44 -27.53
N ALA A 201 4.20 -23.79 -26.48
CA ALA A 201 4.02 -25.17 -26.08
C ALA A 201 3.42 -26.03 -27.20
N ALA A 202 2.44 -25.49 -27.95
CA ALA A 202 1.85 -26.17 -29.10
C ALA A 202 2.90 -26.40 -30.23
N SER A 203 3.78 -25.42 -30.48
CA SER A 203 4.85 -25.56 -31.50
C SER A 203 5.91 -26.59 -31.10
N CYS A 204 6.20 -26.76 -29.79
CA CYS A 204 7.17 -27.71 -29.25
C CYS A 204 6.54 -29.08 -28.89
N ARG A 205 5.27 -29.33 -29.21
CA ARG A 205 4.52 -30.56 -28.84
C ARG A 205 4.53 -30.84 -27.33
N LEU A 206 4.58 -29.79 -26.52
CA LEU A 206 4.47 -29.85 -25.06
C LEU A 206 2.98 -29.91 -24.62
N PRO A 207 2.69 -30.31 -23.38
CA PRO A 207 1.32 -30.24 -22.85
C PRO A 207 0.72 -28.84 -23.03
N GLY A 208 -0.59 -28.79 -23.33
CA GLY A 208 -1.27 -27.53 -23.63
C GLY A 208 -1.11 -26.47 -22.53
N GLY A 209 -1.16 -25.20 -22.94
CA GLY A 209 -0.95 -24.04 -22.03
C GLY A 209 -1.83 -24.01 -20.78
N GLY A 210 -3.00 -24.71 -20.79
CA GLY A 210 -3.86 -24.78 -19.61
C GLY A 210 -3.17 -25.38 -18.37
N ILE A 211 -2.41 -26.45 -18.55
CA ILE A 211 -1.69 -27.09 -17.43
C ILE A 211 -0.57 -26.17 -16.91
N TYR A 212 0.09 -25.43 -17.79
CA TYR A 212 1.12 -24.46 -17.42
C TYR A 212 0.55 -23.36 -16.50
N PHE A 213 -0.60 -22.81 -16.85
CA PHE A 213 -1.27 -21.78 -16.03
C PHE A 213 -1.76 -22.32 -14.69
N ILE A 214 -2.19 -23.60 -14.61
CA ILE A 214 -2.52 -24.23 -13.33
C ILE A 214 -1.30 -24.27 -12.42
N PHE A 215 -0.13 -24.66 -12.94
CA PHE A 215 1.11 -24.70 -12.15
C PHE A 215 1.60 -23.31 -11.75
N ILE A 216 1.49 -22.30 -12.62
CA ILE A 216 1.72 -20.89 -12.25
C ILE A 216 0.80 -20.48 -11.09
N ALA A 217 -0.51 -20.76 -11.19
CA ALA A 217 -1.46 -20.38 -10.16
C ALA A 217 -1.17 -21.07 -8.83
N LEU A 218 -0.90 -22.38 -8.84
CA LEU A 218 -0.55 -23.13 -7.63
C LEU A 218 0.71 -22.59 -6.96
N ALA A 219 1.76 -22.31 -7.74
CA ALA A 219 3.00 -21.75 -7.22
C ALA A 219 2.80 -20.31 -6.69
N THR A 220 2.01 -19.49 -7.38
CA THR A 220 1.67 -18.13 -6.93
C THR A 220 0.93 -18.16 -5.60
N VAL A 221 -0.08 -19.02 -5.48
CA VAL A 221 -0.86 -19.20 -4.24
C VAL A 221 0.06 -19.65 -3.10
N ALA A 222 0.85 -20.71 -3.33
CA ALA A 222 1.78 -21.23 -2.34
C ALA A 222 2.80 -20.15 -1.90
N THR A 223 3.36 -19.42 -2.85
CA THR A 223 4.33 -18.34 -2.56
C THR A 223 3.69 -17.25 -1.70
N ARG A 224 2.48 -16.81 -2.00
CA ARG A 224 1.80 -15.75 -1.23
C ARG A 224 1.44 -16.18 0.18
N ILE A 225 1.03 -17.43 0.37
CA ILE A 225 0.76 -17.98 1.70
C ILE A 225 2.05 -18.12 2.52
N LEU A 226 3.10 -18.67 1.92
CA LEU A 226 4.34 -18.98 2.63
C LEU A 226 5.23 -17.74 2.84
N LEU A 227 5.27 -16.83 1.86
CA LEU A 227 6.19 -15.69 1.86
C LEU A 227 5.53 -14.34 2.17
N GLY A 228 4.21 -14.28 2.36
CA GLY A 228 3.52 -13.02 2.70
C GLY A 228 4.15 -12.33 3.93
N ARG A 229 4.48 -13.10 4.97
CA ARG A 229 5.18 -12.61 6.17
C ARG A 229 6.67 -12.36 5.97
N ALA A 230 7.26 -12.94 4.94
CA ALA A 230 8.69 -12.79 4.66
C ALA A 230 9.04 -11.38 4.18
N VAL A 231 8.14 -10.71 3.46
CA VAL A 231 8.28 -9.30 3.08
C VAL A 231 8.43 -8.43 4.33
N ASP A 232 7.53 -8.61 5.30
CA ASP A 232 7.49 -7.80 6.52
C ASP A 232 8.69 -8.09 7.45
N ARG A 233 9.25 -9.32 7.39
CA ARG A 233 10.35 -9.75 8.25
C ARG A 233 11.73 -9.51 7.66
N TYR A 234 11.91 -9.76 6.38
CA TYR A 234 13.23 -9.78 5.72
C TYR A 234 13.41 -8.64 4.71
N GLY A 235 12.36 -7.84 4.46
CA GLY A 235 12.33 -6.78 3.48
C GLY A 235 12.12 -7.28 2.05
N GLU A 236 11.80 -6.35 1.17
CA GLU A 236 11.40 -6.61 -0.22
C GLU A 236 12.57 -7.09 -1.10
N ALA A 237 13.80 -6.65 -0.79
CA ALA A 237 14.98 -6.86 -1.62
C ALA A 237 15.25 -8.34 -1.97
N ARG A 238 15.16 -9.22 -0.96
CA ARG A 238 15.41 -10.66 -1.17
C ARG A 238 14.41 -11.27 -2.14
N LEU A 239 13.14 -10.90 -2.01
CA LEU A 239 12.07 -11.43 -2.84
C LEU A 239 12.12 -10.89 -4.26
N VAL A 240 12.53 -9.64 -4.46
CA VAL A 240 12.73 -9.05 -5.79
C VAL A 240 13.88 -9.76 -6.52
N TYR A 241 15.04 -9.98 -5.87
CA TYR A 241 16.17 -10.66 -6.51
C TYR A 241 15.90 -12.14 -6.77
N THR A 242 15.37 -12.88 -5.80
CA THR A 242 15.07 -14.31 -5.98
C THR A 242 13.96 -14.51 -7.00
N GLY A 243 12.97 -13.63 -7.05
CA GLY A 243 11.90 -13.66 -8.04
C GLY A 243 12.42 -13.39 -9.46
N ASN A 244 13.26 -12.35 -9.65
CA ASN A 244 13.88 -12.10 -10.96
C ASN A 244 14.84 -13.24 -11.39
N ALA A 245 15.57 -13.84 -10.47
CA ALA A 245 16.37 -15.03 -10.78
C ALA A 245 15.51 -16.22 -11.20
N ALA A 246 14.37 -16.42 -10.51
CA ALA A 246 13.45 -17.51 -10.81
C ALA A 246 12.84 -17.39 -12.21
N ILE A 247 12.39 -16.18 -12.62
CA ILE A 247 11.85 -15.99 -13.98
C ILE A 247 12.92 -16.20 -15.05
N VAL A 248 14.16 -15.76 -14.82
CA VAL A 248 15.28 -15.99 -15.75
C VAL A 248 15.55 -17.48 -15.90
N ILE A 249 15.67 -18.22 -14.79
CA ILE A 249 15.85 -19.68 -14.81
C ILE A 249 14.66 -20.36 -15.49
N GLY A 250 13.43 -19.91 -15.21
CA GLY A 250 12.21 -20.42 -15.84
C GLY A 250 12.21 -20.24 -17.36
N ILE A 251 12.64 -19.07 -17.86
CA ILE A 251 12.78 -18.81 -19.31
C ILE A 251 13.86 -19.71 -19.92
N LEU A 252 15.01 -19.87 -19.27
CA LEU A 252 16.07 -20.75 -19.76
C LEU A 252 15.61 -22.23 -19.83
N LEU A 253 14.91 -22.71 -18.79
CA LEU A 253 14.34 -24.06 -18.83
C LEU A 253 13.28 -24.23 -19.92
N LEU A 254 12.46 -23.21 -20.17
CA LEU A 254 11.45 -23.23 -21.21
C LEU A 254 12.09 -23.35 -22.61
N VAL A 255 13.17 -22.62 -22.87
CA VAL A 255 13.82 -22.55 -24.19
C VAL A 255 14.76 -23.74 -24.45
N PHE A 256 15.57 -24.14 -23.46
CA PHE A 256 16.63 -25.13 -23.68
C PHE A 256 16.24 -26.59 -23.36
N ALA A 257 15.22 -26.80 -22.58
CA ALA A 257 14.81 -28.13 -22.13
C ALA A 257 13.38 -28.48 -22.55
N HIS A 258 13.22 -28.86 -23.82
CA HIS A 258 11.91 -29.19 -24.44
C HIS A 258 11.32 -30.53 -23.91
N ASN A 259 11.18 -30.64 -22.58
CA ASN A 259 10.56 -31.80 -21.94
C ASN A 259 9.53 -31.34 -20.89
N VAL A 260 8.58 -32.26 -20.60
CA VAL A 260 7.44 -31.94 -19.71
C VAL A 260 7.89 -31.54 -18.29
N PRO A 261 8.84 -32.22 -17.62
CA PRO A 261 9.28 -31.79 -16.30
C PRO A 261 9.85 -30.38 -16.25
N CYS A 262 10.72 -30.02 -17.21
CA CYS A 262 11.29 -28.66 -17.27
C CYS A 262 10.25 -27.60 -17.61
N TYR A 263 9.30 -27.93 -18.48
CA TYR A 263 8.15 -27.07 -18.80
C TYR A 263 7.31 -26.77 -17.55
N LEU A 264 6.97 -27.79 -16.75
CA LEU A 264 6.21 -27.58 -15.51
C LEU A 264 7.03 -26.90 -14.41
N LEU A 265 8.34 -27.20 -14.32
CA LEU A 265 9.24 -26.49 -13.40
C LEU A 265 9.36 -25.00 -13.76
N SER A 266 9.45 -24.67 -15.05
CA SER A 266 9.38 -23.29 -15.54
C SER A 266 8.11 -22.59 -15.04
N ALA A 267 6.94 -23.24 -15.15
CA ALA A 267 5.67 -22.70 -14.66
C ALA A 267 5.69 -22.42 -13.14
N LEU A 268 6.24 -23.34 -12.35
CA LEU A 268 6.41 -23.16 -10.90
C LEU A 268 7.31 -21.96 -10.57
N LEU A 269 8.43 -21.80 -11.29
CA LEU A 269 9.35 -20.68 -11.09
C LEU A 269 8.72 -19.34 -11.47
N LEU A 270 7.92 -19.29 -12.53
CA LEU A 270 7.16 -18.10 -12.90
C LEU A 270 6.09 -17.75 -11.85
N GLY A 271 5.39 -18.76 -11.35
CA GLY A 271 4.40 -18.56 -10.29
C GLY A 271 5.03 -18.04 -9.00
N TYR A 272 6.18 -18.60 -8.62
CA TYR A 272 6.99 -18.08 -7.51
C TYR A 272 7.41 -16.62 -7.76
N SER A 273 7.93 -16.32 -8.93
CA SER A 273 8.40 -14.98 -9.31
C SER A 273 7.29 -13.92 -9.16
N PHE A 274 6.12 -14.17 -9.76
CA PHE A 274 4.98 -13.25 -9.68
C PHE A 274 4.43 -13.14 -8.25
N GLY A 275 4.32 -14.28 -7.55
CA GLY A 275 3.86 -14.34 -6.17
C GLY A 275 4.75 -13.58 -5.19
N ALA A 276 6.06 -13.52 -5.45
CA ALA A 276 7.04 -12.85 -4.61
C ALA A 276 7.22 -11.36 -4.97
N ILE A 277 7.40 -11.02 -6.25
CA ILE A 277 7.79 -9.66 -6.69
C ILE A 277 6.63 -8.68 -6.57
N GLN A 278 5.46 -9.02 -7.14
CA GLN A 278 4.35 -8.08 -7.26
C GLN A 278 3.87 -7.53 -5.89
N PRO A 279 3.59 -8.36 -4.85
CA PRO A 279 3.19 -7.84 -3.55
C PRO A 279 4.33 -7.10 -2.82
N SER A 280 5.59 -7.51 -3.02
CA SER A 280 6.75 -6.84 -2.44
C SER A 280 6.91 -5.42 -2.97
N LEU A 281 6.85 -5.23 -4.28
CA LEU A 281 6.94 -3.91 -4.90
C LEU A 281 5.71 -3.05 -4.61
N GLN A 282 4.52 -3.65 -4.54
CA GLN A 282 3.31 -2.95 -4.14
C GLN A 282 3.40 -2.46 -2.69
N THR A 283 3.89 -3.30 -1.77
CA THR A 283 4.17 -2.92 -0.38
C THR A 283 5.14 -1.74 -0.32
N MET A 284 6.25 -1.81 -1.06
CA MET A 284 7.23 -0.75 -1.17
C MET A 284 6.60 0.57 -1.67
N ALA A 285 5.78 0.51 -2.73
CA ALA A 285 5.10 1.69 -3.27
C ALA A 285 4.16 2.35 -2.25
N MET A 286 3.44 1.54 -1.46
CA MET A 286 2.46 2.03 -0.48
C MET A 286 3.10 2.52 0.83
N HIS A 287 4.21 1.91 1.26
CA HIS A 287 4.95 2.34 2.44
C HIS A 287 5.67 3.69 2.24
N ALA A 288 6.00 4.01 1.01
CA ALA A 288 6.76 5.22 0.67
C ALA A 288 5.94 6.52 0.82
N VAL A 289 4.60 6.43 0.98
CA VAL A 289 3.69 7.58 0.86
C VAL A 289 2.77 7.74 2.06
N ALA A 290 2.35 8.99 2.28
CA ALA A 290 1.32 9.30 3.27
C ALA A 290 -0.05 8.74 2.85
N PRO A 291 -0.97 8.45 3.80
CA PRO A 291 -2.29 7.90 3.51
C PRO A 291 -3.10 8.71 2.49
N GLU A 292 -2.93 10.03 2.48
CA GLU A 292 -3.62 10.98 1.59
C GLU A 292 -3.20 10.86 0.12
N ARG A 293 -2.05 10.19 -0.16
CA ARG A 293 -1.46 10.04 -1.50
C ARG A 293 -1.45 8.59 -2.00
N ARG A 294 -2.04 7.67 -1.26
CA ARG A 294 -2.06 6.23 -1.60
C ARG A 294 -2.83 5.92 -2.89
N GLY A 295 -3.82 6.74 -3.26
CA GLY A 295 -4.51 6.62 -4.54
C GLY A 295 -3.58 6.91 -5.72
N ALA A 296 -2.83 8.01 -5.67
CA ALA A 296 -1.82 8.34 -6.69
C ALA A 296 -0.68 7.31 -6.73
N ALA A 297 -0.24 6.81 -5.57
CA ALA A 297 0.78 5.76 -5.47
C ALA A 297 0.33 4.44 -6.10
N SER A 298 -0.88 3.98 -5.78
CA SER A 298 -1.50 2.79 -6.37
C SER A 298 -1.64 2.94 -7.88
N SER A 299 -2.10 4.10 -8.32
CA SER A 299 -2.25 4.43 -9.74
C SER A 299 -0.92 4.39 -10.48
N THR A 300 0.13 5.04 -9.94
CA THR A 300 1.48 5.04 -10.52
C THR A 300 2.02 3.61 -10.67
N PHE A 301 1.82 2.77 -9.65
CA PHE A 301 2.24 1.38 -9.64
C PHE A 301 1.51 0.54 -10.72
N PHE A 302 0.18 0.65 -10.79
CA PHE A 302 -0.60 -0.13 -11.74
C PHE A 302 -0.52 0.38 -13.19
N VAL A 303 -0.24 1.67 -13.43
CA VAL A 303 0.11 2.17 -14.77
C VAL A 303 1.38 1.47 -15.26
N ALA A 304 2.41 1.38 -14.43
CA ALA A 304 3.65 0.69 -14.77
C ALA A 304 3.43 -0.81 -15.02
N PHE A 305 2.57 -1.45 -14.22
CA PHE A 305 2.16 -2.84 -14.37
C PHE A 305 1.51 -3.09 -15.75
N ASP A 306 0.45 -2.36 -16.08
CA ASP A 306 -0.27 -2.53 -17.35
C ASP A 306 0.59 -2.15 -18.56
N PHE A 307 1.37 -1.06 -18.44
CA PHE A 307 2.25 -0.62 -19.51
C PHE A 307 3.41 -1.59 -19.76
N GLY A 308 3.90 -2.27 -18.71
CA GLY A 308 4.87 -3.36 -18.83
C GLY A 308 4.33 -4.50 -19.69
N ILE A 309 3.13 -5.00 -19.40
CA ILE A 309 2.49 -6.07 -20.17
C ILE A 309 2.29 -5.63 -21.63
N ALA A 310 1.77 -4.42 -21.84
CA ALA A 310 1.47 -3.92 -23.17
C ALA A 310 2.72 -3.76 -24.04
N SER A 311 3.78 -3.14 -23.47
CA SER A 311 5.06 -2.91 -24.19
C SER A 311 5.81 -4.22 -24.42
N GLY A 312 5.79 -5.14 -23.45
CA GLY A 312 6.36 -6.47 -23.59
C GLY A 312 5.68 -7.27 -24.71
N GLY A 313 4.35 -7.33 -24.69
CA GLY A 313 3.57 -8.01 -25.72
C GLY A 313 3.79 -7.44 -27.13
N PHE A 314 3.87 -6.11 -27.26
CA PHE A 314 4.17 -5.45 -28.53
C PHE A 314 5.57 -5.80 -29.03
N LEU A 315 6.59 -5.67 -28.18
CA LEU A 315 7.97 -6.01 -28.53
C LEU A 315 8.11 -7.49 -28.90
N ALA A 316 7.48 -8.38 -28.13
CA ALA A 316 7.48 -9.81 -28.38
C ALA A 316 6.87 -10.16 -29.75
N GLY A 317 5.80 -9.49 -30.15
CA GLY A 317 5.19 -9.67 -31.47
C GLY A 317 6.17 -9.39 -32.63
N ILE A 318 6.99 -8.33 -32.48
CA ILE A 318 8.04 -8.00 -33.45
C ILE A 318 9.16 -9.07 -33.44
N LEU A 319 9.62 -9.44 -32.23
CA LEU A 319 10.71 -10.39 -32.06
C LEU A 319 10.36 -11.79 -32.57
N VAL A 320 9.14 -12.27 -32.31
CA VAL A 320 8.68 -13.57 -32.84
C VAL A 320 8.73 -13.61 -34.36
N LYS A 321 8.28 -12.53 -35.01
CA LYS A 321 8.26 -12.46 -36.48
C LYS A 321 9.67 -12.46 -37.08
N GLN A 322 10.65 -11.87 -36.42
CA GLN A 322 12.01 -11.71 -36.94
C GLN A 322 12.95 -12.83 -36.52
N LEU A 323 12.85 -13.30 -35.28
CA LEU A 323 13.86 -14.18 -34.63
C LEU A 323 13.28 -15.52 -34.13
N GLY A 324 11.95 -15.69 -34.19
CA GLY A 324 11.27 -16.87 -33.64
C GLY A 324 11.03 -16.81 -32.14
N TYR A 325 10.36 -17.85 -31.62
CA TYR A 325 9.91 -17.90 -30.22
C TYR A 325 11.07 -18.01 -29.22
N ASP A 326 12.07 -18.86 -29.48
CA ASP A 326 13.20 -19.08 -28.57
C ASP A 326 13.98 -17.80 -28.31
N ALA A 327 14.35 -17.10 -29.39
CA ALA A 327 15.06 -15.83 -29.29
C ALA A 327 14.20 -14.74 -28.63
N MET A 328 12.90 -14.70 -28.91
CA MET A 328 11.97 -13.78 -28.25
C MET A 328 11.98 -13.98 -26.73
N PHE A 329 11.87 -15.25 -26.25
CA PHE A 329 11.91 -15.54 -24.80
C PHE A 329 13.28 -15.19 -24.21
N LEU A 330 14.39 -15.50 -24.87
CA LEU A 330 15.73 -15.13 -24.40
C LEU A 330 15.90 -13.60 -24.30
N CYS A 331 15.36 -12.82 -25.24
CA CYS A 331 15.38 -11.37 -25.15
C CYS A 331 14.64 -10.84 -23.90
N MET A 332 13.65 -11.56 -23.37
CA MET A 332 12.93 -11.16 -22.16
C MET A 332 13.77 -11.31 -20.87
N ILE A 333 14.94 -11.90 -20.92
CA ILE A 333 15.91 -11.88 -19.82
C ILE A 333 16.43 -10.45 -19.59
N VAL A 334 16.56 -9.64 -20.64
CA VAL A 334 17.05 -8.26 -20.55
C VAL A 334 16.16 -7.41 -19.61
N PRO A 335 14.83 -7.34 -19.78
CA PRO A 335 13.96 -6.66 -18.81
C PRO A 335 14.10 -7.19 -17.37
N CYS A 336 14.28 -8.50 -17.17
CA CYS A 336 14.48 -9.04 -15.82
C CYS A 336 15.78 -8.53 -15.18
N LEU A 337 16.86 -8.43 -15.96
CA LEU A 337 18.12 -7.85 -15.51
C LEU A 337 17.99 -6.34 -15.24
N LEU A 338 17.27 -5.61 -16.10
CA LEU A 338 16.96 -4.20 -15.89
C LEU A 338 16.11 -3.97 -14.65
N SER A 339 15.12 -4.84 -14.37
CA SER A 339 14.32 -4.83 -13.14
C SER A 339 15.24 -4.95 -11.91
N SER A 340 16.13 -5.95 -11.90
CA SER A 340 17.07 -6.16 -10.80
C SER A 340 18.09 -5.03 -10.65
N GLY A 341 18.66 -4.55 -11.77
CA GLY A 341 19.63 -3.46 -11.79
C GLY A 341 19.04 -2.13 -11.34
N TYR A 342 17.84 -1.81 -11.82
CA TYR A 342 17.14 -0.59 -11.40
C TYR A 342 16.75 -0.64 -9.92
N TYR A 343 16.26 -1.80 -9.44
CA TYR A 343 15.99 -1.99 -8.01
C TYR A 343 17.28 -1.84 -7.16
N TYR A 344 18.40 -2.34 -7.62
CA TYR A 344 19.70 -2.18 -6.94
C TYR A 344 20.09 -0.70 -6.84
N ALA A 345 19.98 0.03 -7.95
CA ALA A 345 20.41 1.43 -8.01
C ALA A 345 19.52 2.39 -7.23
N PHE A 346 18.19 2.20 -7.30
CA PHE A 346 17.20 3.15 -6.80
C PHE A 346 16.28 2.55 -5.73
N GLY A 347 15.79 1.32 -5.91
CA GLY A 347 14.83 0.67 -5.01
C GLY A 347 15.44 0.37 -3.65
N ARG A 348 16.66 -0.13 -3.59
CA ARG A 348 17.35 -0.50 -2.35
C ARG A 348 17.52 0.67 -1.38
N ARG A 349 17.74 1.88 -1.88
CA ARG A 349 17.87 3.08 -1.06
C ARG A 349 16.55 3.46 -0.38
N HIS A 350 15.43 3.25 -1.08
CA HIS A 350 14.09 3.47 -0.53
C HIS A 350 13.69 2.35 0.45
N ALA A 351 13.94 1.09 0.11
CA ALA A 351 13.65 -0.06 0.96
C ALA A 351 14.44 -0.05 2.28
N SER A 352 15.73 0.36 2.27
CA SER A 352 16.57 0.42 3.47
C SER A 352 16.10 1.45 4.50
N SER A 353 15.46 2.54 4.07
CA SER A 353 14.91 3.55 4.97
C SER A 353 13.69 3.06 5.76
N PHE A 354 13.04 1.98 5.30
CA PHE A 354 11.84 1.39 5.91
C PHE A 354 12.07 0.04 6.61
N ASN A 355 13.31 -0.52 6.57
CA ASN A 355 13.61 -1.80 7.22
C ASN A 355 13.79 -1.62 8.74
N PRO A 356 12.92 -2.22 9.59
CA PRO A 356 13.03 -2.10 11.05
C PRO A 356 14.33 -2.68 11.64
N GLN A 357 14.99 -3.61 10.93
CA GLN A 357 16.23 -4.25 11.38
C GLN A 357 17.45 -3.34 11.22
N ASN A 358 17.51 -2.51 10.18
CA ASN A 358 18.61 -1.56 10.00
C ASN A 358 18.58 -0.41 11.05
N ARG A 359 17.43 -0.19 11.70
CA ARG A 359 17.32 0.72 12.84
C ARG A 359 17.96 0.16 14.13
N ARG A 360 18.10 -1.17 14.27
CA ARG A 360 18.69 -1.79 15.47
C ARG A 360 20.21 -1.91 15.45
N THR A 361 20.83 -1.88 14.28
CA THR A 361 22.28 -2.15 14.12
C THR A 361 23.15 -0.91 13.95
N GLY A 362 22.59 0.29 13.77
CA GLY A 362 23.36 1.54 13.69
C GLY A 362 24.44 1.59 12.59
N LEU A 363 24.49 0.58 11.72
CA LEU A 363 25.49 0.45 10.66
C LEU A 363 25.01 1.19 9.39
N ASN A 364 25.16 2.50 9.40
CA ASN A 364 25.24 3.28 8.18
C ASN A 364 26.66 3.09 7.60
N SER A 365 26.79 2.21 6.62
CA SER A 365 27.97 2.14 5.74
C SER A 365 27.91 3.30 4.72
N ASP A 366 28.04 4.54 5.17
CA ASP A 366 28.18 5.72 4.33
C ASP A 366 29.41 6.55 4.75
N ASP A 367 30.53 5.85 4.98
CA ASP A 367 31.80 6.50 5.34
C ASP A 367 32.85 6.46 4.20
N ASP A 368 32.37 6.56 2.94
CA ASP A 368 33.29 6.74 1.80
C ASP A 368 32.68 7.63 0.71
N ARG A 369 32.54 8.95 0.99
CA ARG A 369 32.51 9.99 -0.05
C ARG A 369 33.10 11.30 0.48
N PRO A 370 34.17 11.81 -0.13
CA PRO A 370 34.67 13.13 0.17
C PRO A 370 33.77 14.20 -0.48
N GLY A 371 33.29 15.13 0.33
CA GLY A 371 32.81 16.43 -0.13
C GLY A 371 31.29 16.58 -0.21
N LEU A 372 30.62 16.78 0.95
CA LEU A 372 29.41 17.60 1.02
C LEU A 372 29.37 18.29 2.40
N SER A 373 29.64 19.57 2.36
CA SER A 373 29.59 20.52 3.47
C SER A 373 28.19 20.51 4.14
N ALA A 374 28.22 20.51 5.49
CA ALA A 374 27.16 20.93 6.41
C ALA A 374 25.83 20.16 6.34
N ARG A 375 25.79 18.88 6.79
CA ARG A 375 24.57 18.32 7.43
C ARG A 375 24.39 19.04 8.76
N LYS A 376 23.41 19.95 8.86
CA LYS A 376 22.88 20.41 10.15
C LYS A 376 22.45 19.17 10.93
N SER A 377 23.17 18.83 12.01
CA SER A 377 22.76 17.76 12.94
C SER A 377 21.36 18.08 13.46
N LEU A 378 20.44 17.12 13.33
CA LEU A 378 19.09 17.28 13.89
C LEU A 378 19.21 17.59 15.39
N PRO A 379 18.48 18.61 15.90
CA PRO A 379 18.48 18.90 17.33
C PRO A 379 18.05 17.68 18.14
N PHE A 380 18.69 17.38 19.24
CA PHE A 380 18.25 16.28 20.12
C PHE A 380 16.99 16.71 20.89
N VAL A 381 16.09 15.74 21.12
CA VAL A 381 14.84 15.98 21.86
C VAL A 381 14.67 14.92 22.94
N ILE A 382 14.20 15.33 24.10
CA ILE A 382 13.83 14.41 25.17
C ILE A 382 12.33 14.54 25.42
N THR A 383 11.57 13.45 25.29
CA THR A 383 10.15 13.42 25.65
C THR A 383 9.96 12.73 26.99
N ILE A 384 9.11 13.29 27.83
CA ILE A 384 8.81 12.74 29.16
C ILE A 384 7.32 12.46 29.26
N SER A 385 6.98 11.17 29.31
CA SER A 385 5.67 10.68 29.73
C SER A 385 5.70 10.36 31.22
N ARG A 386 4.59 10.54 31.93
CA ARG A 386 4.61 10.47 33.39
C ARG A 386 3.25 10.08 33.97
N GLU A 387 3.29 9.35 35.09
CA GLU A 387 2.13 9.16 35.95
C GLU A 387 1.79 10.46 36.70
N TYR A 388 0.52 10.63 37.10
CA TYR A 388 0.10 11.78 37.88
C TYR A 388 0.74 11.78 39.28
N GLY A 389 1.30 12.90 39.68
CA GLY A 389 2.00 13.01 40.97
C GLY A 389 3.41 12.37 41.01
N SER A 390 3.93 11.80 39.89
CA SER A 390 5.29 11.21 39.85
C SER A 390 6.43 12.23 39.89
N GLY A 391 6.14 13.53 39.68
CA GLY A 391 7.14 14.60 39.62
C GLY A 391 7.79 14.81 38.25
N GLY A 392 7.22 14.21 37.20
CA GLY A 392 7.79 14.28 35.85
C GLY A 392 7.93 15.69 35.30
N HIS A 393 7.06 16.64 35.66
CA HIS A 393 7.19 18.07 35.29
C HIS A 393 8.48 18.66 35.86
N ARG A 394 8.71 18.55 37.18
CA ARG A 394 9.92 19.08 37.86
C ARG A 394 11.21 18.42 37.37
N ILE A 395 11.15 17.11 37.09
CA ILE A 395 12.29 16.38 36.51
C ILE A 395 12.60 16.93 35.11
N GLY A 396 11.59 17.13 34.28
CA GLY A 396 11.74 17.68 32.93
C GLY A 396 12.32 19.10 32.93
N GLU A 397 11.79 19.97 33.79
CA GLU A 397 12.27 21.34 33.94
C GLU A 397 13.74 21.40 34.41
N ARG A 398 14.10 20.65 35.45
CA ARG A 398 15.49 20.56 35.92
C ARG A 398 16.44 19.96 34.88
N LEU A 399 15.97 18.98 34.14
CA LEU A 399 16.74 18.38 33.06
C LEU A 399 17.01 19.39 31.96
N ALA A 400 16.00 20.15 31.52
CA ALA A 400 16.12 21.19 30.53
C ALA A 400 17.11 22.29 30.98
N GLN A 401 17.00 22.75 32.23
CA GLN A 401 17.92 23.71 32.82
C GLN A 401 19.37 23.22 32.84
N ARG A 402 19.62 21.96 33.25
CA ARG A 402 20.96 21.35 33.27
C ARG A 402 21.58 21.18 31.88
N LEU A 403 20.75 20.92 30.87
CA LEU A 403 21.18 20.74 29.49
C LEU A 403 21.25 22.07 28.72
N GLY A 404 20.76 23.18 29.29
CA GLY A 404 20.72 24.48 28.62
C GLY A 404 19.76 24.48 27.42
N VAL A 405 18.67 23.70 27.45
CA VAL A 405 17.71 23.58 26.34
C VAL A 405 16.32 24.06 26.78
N LYS A 406 15.46 24.36 25.78
CA LYS A 406 14.10 24.79 26.08
C LYS A 406 13.24 23.67 26.68
N PHE A 407 12.31 24.08 27.53
CA PHE A 407 11.35 23.22 28.19
C PHE A 407 9.93 23.52 27.68
N TYR A 408 9.19 22.52 27.25
CA TYR A 408 7.84 22.64 26.74
C TYR A 408 6.86 21.73 27.52
N ASP A 409 5.85 22.31 28.13
CA ASP A 409 4.72 21.63 28.77
C ASP A 409 3.41 22.39 28.47
N ARG A 410 3.07 23.41 29.28
CA ARG A 410 1.84 24.19 29.09
C ARG A 410 1.89 25.14 27.88
N GLU A 411 3.06 25.59 27.51
CA GLU A 411 3.28 26.43 26.32
C GLU A 411 2.79 25.79 25.01
N LEU A 412 2.73 24.46 24.98
CA LEU A 412 2.20 23.75 23.82
C LEU A 412 0.71 24.02 23.59
N ILE A 413 -0.05 24.40 24.62
CA ILE A 413 -1.48 24.75 24.51
C ILE A 413 -1.61 26.04 23.67
N SER A 414 -0.90 27.09 24.04
CA SER A 414 -0.93 28.37 23.34
C SER A 414 -0.43 28.26 21.90
N LEU A 415 0.65 27.49 21.68
CA LEU A 415 1.18 27.23 20.34
C LEU A 415 0.21 26.40 19.49
N THR A 416 -0.49 25.43 20.10
CA THR A 416 -1.52 24.65 19.41
C THR A 416 -2.73 25.50 19.05
N ALA A 417 -3.19 26.36 19.97
CA ALA A 417 -4.29 27.27 19.73
C ALA A 417 -3.97 28.23 18.58
N GLN A 418 -2.78 28.81 18.57
CA GLN A 418 -2.33 29.70 17.50
C GLN A 418 -2.28 28.99 16.14
N GLN A 419 -1.83 27.74 16.09
CA GLN A 419 -1.72 26.99 14.84
C GLN A 419 -3.05 26.43 14.34
N SER A 420 -3.97 26.08 15.23
CA SER A 420 -5.28 25.51 14.88
C SER A 420 -6.34 26.56 14.58
N GLY A 421 -6.13 27.82 15.00
CA GLY A 421 -7.16 28.87 14.97
C GLY A 421 -8.26 28.70 16.02
N LEU A 422 -8.11 27.74 16.95
CA LEU A 422 -9.03 27.50 18.06
C LEU A 422 -8.64 28.33 19.29
N GLY A 423 -9.62 28.65 20.13
CA GLY A 423 -9.34 29.33 21.41
C GLY A 423 -8.51 28.45 22.36
N GLU A 424 -7.63 29.06 23.18
CA GLU A 424 -6.83 28.32 24.17
C GLU A 424 -7.71 27.52 25.17
N SER A 425 -8.88 28.05 25.55
CA SER A 425 -9.85 27.36 26.38
C SER A 425 -10.35 26.06 25.75
N THR A 426 -10.64 26.07 24.43
CA THR A 426 -11.08 24.89 23.69
C THR A 426 -9.98 23.84 23.61
N VAL A 427 -8.73 24.24 23.40
CA VAL A 427 -7.56 23.34 23.39
C VAL A 427 -7.36 22.74 24.79
N GLN A 428 -7.49 23.54 25.85
CA GLN A 428 -7.34 23.11 27.23
C GLN A 428 -8.47 22.17 27.68
N GLU A 429 -9.71 22.46 27.29
CA GLU A 429 -10.87 21.62 27.57
C GLU A 429 -10.78 20.27 26.84
N SER A 430 -10.34 20.25 25.58
CA SER A 430 -10.16 19.01 24.82
C SER A 430 -9.14 18.06 25.47
N GLU A 431 -8.23 18.59 26.28
CA GLU A 431 -7.24 17.81 27.04
C GLU A 431 -7.73 17.33 28.40
N GLN A 432 -8.70 18.00 29.00
CA GLN A 432 -9.25 17.69 30.32
C GLN A 432 -10.53 16.84 30.26
N THR A 433 -11.23 16.83 29.12
CA THR A 433 -12.53 16.18 29.00
C THR A 433 -12.43 14.83 28.30
N VAL A 434 -11.74 13.87 28.92
CA VAL A 434 -11.73 12.47 28.48
C VAL A 434 -12.62 11.63 29.42
N SER A 435 -13.75 12.15 29.82
CA SER A 435 -14.71 11.43 30.68
C SER A 435 -16.01 11.15 29.94
N GLY A 436 -16.08 10.00 29.24
CA GLY A 436 -17.33 9.46 28.73
C GLY A 436 -17.18 8.72 27.40
N ARG A 437 -17.65 7.51 27.35
CA ARG A 437 -17.65 6.55 26.23
C ARG A 437 -18.23 7.07 24.89
N LEU A 438 -18.70 8.33 24.83
CA LEU A 438 -19.41 8.94 23.69
C LEU A 438 -18.64 10.08 23.01
N MET A 439 -17.44 10.49 23.48
CA MET A 439 -16.74 11.68 22.97
C MET A 439 -15.48 11.41 22.12
N TYR A 440 -15.11 10.19 21.86
CA TYR A 440 -13.89 9.86 21.09
C TYR A 440 -14.01 10.11 19.57
N ASP A 441 -15.21 10.40 19.05
CA ASP A 441 -15.42 10.75 17.63
C ASP A 441 -15.63 12.27 17.43
N ASP A 442 -15.23 13.12 18.38
CA ASP A 442 -15.36 14.57 18.25
C ASP A 442 -14.34 15.12 17.23
N PRO A 443 -14.82 15.74 16.14
CA PRO A 443 -13.97 16.36 15.12
C PRO A 443 -13.01 17.40 15.71
N VAL A 444 -13.43 18.13 16.77
CA VAL A 444 -12.62 19.16 17.43
C VAL A 444 -11.42 18.54 18.14
N GLN A 445 -11.62 17.46 18.91
CA GLN A 445 -10.53 16.76 19.60
C GLN A 445 -9.51 16.20 18.61
N THR A 446 -9.97 15.63 17.49
CA THR A 446 -9.09 15.12 16.43
C THR A 446 -8.30 16.27 15.78
N ALA A 447 -8.92 17.42 15.54
CA ALA A 447 -8.25 18.60 14.98
C ALA A 447 -7.19 19.15 15.94
N VAL A 448 -7.51 19.24 17.25
CA VAL A 448 -6.56 19.66 18.29
C VAL A 448 -5.35 18.69 18.35
N PHE A 449 -5.57 17.39 18.37
CA PHE A 449 -4.48 16.40 18.38
C PHE A 449 -3.58 16.50 17.15
N ARG A 450 -4.15 16.72 15.96
CA ARG A 450 -3.37 16.93 14.72
C ARG A 450 -2.54 18.21 14.78
N ALA A 451 -3.13 19.33 15.19
CA ALA A 451 -2.42 20.60 15.33
C ALA A 451 -1.29 20.49 16.36
N GLN A 452 -1.55 19.87 17.51
CA GLN A 452 -0.55 19.62 18.56
C GLN A 452 0.60 18.73 18.07
N SER A 453 0.29 17.67 17.33
CA SER A 453 1.30 16.81 16.73
C SER A 453 2.19 17.57 15.74
N GLN A 454 1.63 18.50 14.97
CA GLN A 454 2.40 19.34 14.05
C GLN A 454 3.30 20.35 14.79
N VAL A 455 2.78 20.99 15.85
CA VAL A 455 3.57 21.89 16.73
C VAL A 455 4.77 21.15 17.31
N ILE A 456 4.55 19.95 17.88
CA ILE A 456 5.60 19.13 18.47
C ILE A 456 6.68 18.78 17.42
N ARG A 457 6.30 18.39 16.21
CA ARG A 457 7.24 18.10 15.12
C ARG A 457 8.04 19.33 14.69
N ASN A 458 7.39 20.49 14.57
CA ASN A 458 8.02 21.74 14.19
C ASN A 458 9.06 22.17 15.23
N ILE A 459 8.71 22.18 16.52
CA ILE A 459 9.62 22.49 17.63
C ILE A 459 10.82 21.54 17.60
N ALA A 460 10.56 20.25 17.50
CA ALA A 460 11.58 19.23 17.45
C ALA A 460 12.59 19.41 16.30
N CYS A 461 12.19 20.02 15.17
CA CYS A 461 13.07 20.29 14.03
C CYS A 461 13.88 21.58 14.18
N GLN A 462 13.45 22.51 15.03
CA GLN A 462 14.06 23.84 15.14
C GLN A 462 15.18 23.89 16.16
N GLU A 463 15.01 23.26 17.33
CA GLU A 463 15.93 23.40 18.45
C GLU A 463 15.94 22.19 19.38
N PRO A 464 17.05 21.99 20.15
CA PRO A 464 17.09 20.99 21.21
C PRO A 464 16.11 21.36 22.31
N CYS A 465 15.30 20.38 22.77
CA CYS A 465 14.28 20.67 23.79
C CYS A 465 13.89 19.45 24.61
N VAL A 466 13.25 19.72 25.77
CA VAL A 466 12.56 18.73 26.60
C VAL A 466 11.07 18.98 26.51
N ILE A 467 10.30 17.97 26.12
CA ILE A 467 8.83 18.04 25.95
C ILE A 467 8.17 17.09 26.95
N VAL A 468 7.19 17.59 27.71
CA VAL A 468 6.51 16.80 28.74
C VAL A 468 5.06 16.52 28.37
N GLY A 469 4.73 15.24 28.21
CA GLY A 469 3.37 14.76 27.91
C GLY A 469 2.94 14.90 26.46
N ARG A 470 1.60 15.08 26.24
CA ARG A 470 0.99 15.37 24.93
C ARG A 470 1.23 14.28 23.87
N LEU A 471 1.44 13.04 24.32
CA LEU A 471 1.84 11.93 23.44
C LEU A 471 3.09 12.26 22.58
N ALA A 472 3.96 13.18 23.06
CA ALA A 472 5.16 13.57 22.33
C ALA A 472 6.10 12.38 22.05
N ASN A 473 6.15 11.40 22.94
CA ASN A 473 6.85 10.14 22.73
C ASN A 473 6.33 9.37 21.52
N PHE A 474 5.01 9.40 21.28
CA PHE A 474 4.41 8.76 20.11
C PHE A 474 4.58 9.61 18.85
N VAL A 475 4.37 10.92 18.94
CA VAL A 475 4.51 11.86 17.80
C VAL A 475 5.93 11.84 17.24
N LEU A 476 6.95 11.68 18.11
CA LEU A 476 8.38 11.67 17.76
C LEU A 476 9.02 10.28 17.81
N LYS A 477 8.22 9.19 17.88
CA LYS A 477 8.72 7.81 18.02
C LYS A 477 9.72 7.39 16.94
N ASP A 478 9.59 7.96 15.74
CA ASP A 478 10.42 7.64 14.59
C ASP A 478 11.60 8.60 14.40
N ARG A 479 11.80 9.55 15.31
CA ARG A 479 12.87 10.52 15.22
C ARG A 479 14.20 9.95 15.77
N PRO A 480 15.28 9.87 14.98
CA PRO A 480 16.52 9.21 15.41
C PRO A 480 17.25 9.93 16.56
N ALA A 481 17.08 11.26 16.70
CA ALA A 481 17.70 12.04 17.77
C ALA A 481 16.69 12.37 18.89
N CYS A 482 15.91 11.38 19.34
CA CYS A 482 14.90 11.54 20.39
C CYS A 482 15.05 10.46 21.47
N LEU A 483 15.11 10.89 22.75
CA LEU A 483 15.09 10.03 23.91
C LEU A 483 13.70 10.07 24.55
N HIS A 484 13.09 8.90 24.75
CA HIS A 484 11.76 8.77 25.36
C HIS A 484 11.90 8.27 26.79
N LEU A 485 11.40 9.04 27.77
CA LEU A 485 11.42 8.71 29.18
C LEU A 485 9.98 8.54 29.71
N PHE A 486 9.78 7.56 30.58
CA PHE A 486 8.56 7.39 31.34
C PHE A 486 8.87 7.49 32.83
N ILE A 487 8.25 8.45 33.52
CA ILE A 487 8.47 8.70 34.96
C ILE A 487 7.31 8.12 35.76
N TYR A 488 7.63 7.19 36.64
CA TYR A 488 6.69 6.61 37.58
C TYR A 488 7.20 6.75 39.03
N ALA A 489 6.31 6.61 40.01
CA ALA A 489 6.66 6.56 41.42
C ALA A 489 5.65 5.69 42.17
N ASP A 490 6.03 5.23 43.36
CA ASP A 490 5.12 4.49 44.22
C ASP A 490 3.90 5.34 44.64
N GLU A 491 2.78 4.68 44.91
CA GLU A 491 1.50 5.35 45.19
C GLU A 491 1.59 6.26 46.43
N ALA A 492 2.33 5.85 47.46
CA ALA A 492 2.47 6.62 48.69
C ALA A 492 3.21 7.95 48.46
N THR A 493 4.32 7.91 47.69
CA THR A 493 5.08 9.11 47.30
C THR A 493 4.23 10.04 46.44
N ARG A 494 3.46 9.50 45.51
CA ARG A 494 2.58 10.26 44.61
C ARG A 494 1.47 10.95 45.39
N ARG A 495 0.81 10.26 46.32
CA ARG A 495 -0.23 10.81 47.20
C ARG A 495 0.32 11.94 48.07
N LYS A 496 1.46 11.74 48.72
CA LYS A 496 2.10 12.77 49.55
C LYS A 496 2.43 14.02 48.75
N ARG A 497 2.91 13.88 47.51
CA ARG A 497 3.23 15.00 46.62
C ARG A 497 1.98 15.73 46.17
N ILE A 498 0.90 15.01 45.84
CA ILE A 498 -0.37 15.62 45.43
C ILE A 498 -0.98 16.42 46.57
N ALA A 499 -0.96 15.88 47.77
CA ALA A 499 -1.45 16.59 48.95
C ALA A 499 -0.63 17.86 49.24
N SER A 500 0.71 17.80 49.17
CA SER A 500 1.60 18.92 49.48
C SER A 500 1.71 19.98 48.37
N GLU A 501 1.71 19.59 47.12
CA GLU A 501 1.97 20.51 45.99
C GLU A 501 0.69 21.02 45.33
N TYR A 502 -0.39 20.24 45.34
CA TYR A 502 -1.66 20.60 44.71
C TYR A 502 -2.79 20.93 45.69
N GLY A 503 -2.52 20.87 47.01
CA GLY A 503 -3.49 21.23 48.06
C GLY A 503 -4.74 20.32 48.11
N VAL A 504 -4.67 19.11 47.59
CA VAL A 504 -5.79 18.17 47.57
C VAL A 504 -5.89 17.41 48.88
N ALA A 505 -7.08 17.40 49.50
CA ALA A 505 -7.32 16.66 50.74
C ALA A 505 -6.99 15.17 50.58
N ASP A 506 -6.33 14.57 51.56
CA ASP A 506 -5.75 13.21 51.47
C ASP A 506 -6.79 12.12 51.16
N ASN A 507 -8.03 12.28 51.63
CA ASN A 507 -9.13 11.36 51.35
C ASN A 507 -9.60 11.35 49.84
N ARG A 508 -9.29 12.39 49.07
CA ARG A 508 -9.62 12.51 47.64
C ARG A 508 -8.45 12.20 46.71
N THR A 509 -7.24 12.11 47.22
CA THR A 509 -6.02 11.93 46.46
C THR A 509 -5.98 10.61 45.71
N GLN A 510 -6.42 9.52 46.34
CA GLN A 510 -6.40 8.18 45.73
C GLN A 510 -7.39 8.06 44.56
N SER A 511 -8.60 8.58 44.70
CA SER A 511 -9.60 8.55 43.63
C SER A 511 -9.19 9.43 42.45
N LEU A 512 -8.60 10.60 42.73
CA LEU A 512 -8.07 11.53 41.74
C LEU A 512 -6.90 10.90 40.96
N LEU A 513 -6.00 10.23 41.66
CA LEU A 513 -4.84 9.53 41.10
C LEU A 513 -5.27 8.46 40.07
N LYS A 514 -6.18 7.56 40.49
CA LYS A 514 -6.72 6.51 39.64
C LYS A 514 -7.45 7.07 38.43
N ARG A 515 -8.25 8.11 38.62
CA ARG A 515 -9.01 8.74 37.54
C ARG A 515 -8.12 9.37 36.47
N ILE A 516 -7.13 10.21 36.88
CA ILE A 516 -6.25 10.90 35.91
C ILE A 516 -5.34 9.91 35.16
N ASP A 517 -4.83 8.88 35.84
CA ASP A 517 -4.03 7.87 35.17
C ASP A 517 -4.87 7.00 34.22
N GLN A 518 -6.13 6.73 34.56
CA GLN A 518 -7.05 6.05 33.66
C GLN A 518 -7.37 6.90 32.42
N GLU A 519 -7.65 8.18 32.60
CA GLU A 519 -7.88 9.13 31.49
C GLU A 519 -6.66 9.19 30.55
N ARG A 520 -5.45 9.22 31.07
CA ARG A 520 -4.21 9.18 30.28
C ARG A 520 -4.02 7.87 29.53
N ARG A 521 -4.35 6.72 30.14
CA ARG A 521 -4.31 5.40 29.48
C ARG A 521 -5.28 5.35 28.32
N GLU A 522 -6.52 5.76 28.54
CA GLU A 522 -7.57 5.77 27.52
C GLU A 522 -7.21 6.71 26.36
N HIS A 523 -6.71 7.91 26.66
CA HIS A 523 -6.23 8.86 25.66
C HIS A 523 -5.05 8.30 24.85
N CYS A 524 -4.08 7.67 25.50
CA CYS A 524 -2.97 7.02 24.82
C CYS A 524 -3.45 5.90 23.90
N LEU A 525 -4.28 4.99 24.42
CA LEU A 525 -4.81 3.85 23.67
C LEU A 525 -5.63 4.31 22.45
N HIS A 526 -6.46 5.36 22.62
CA HIS A 526 -7.29 5.88 21.55
C HIS A 526 -6.47 6.42 20.36
N TYR A 527 -5.48 7.31 20.62
CA TYR A 527 -4.72 7.97 19.56
C TYR A 527 -3.54 7.15 19.04
N THR A 528 -3.04 6.20 19.81
CA THR A 528 -1.81 5.48 19.47
C THR A 528 -2.01 3.98 19.24
N GLY A 529 -3.10 3.40 19.75
CA GLY A 529 -3.32 1.96 19.77
C GLY A 529 -2.34 1.18 20.66
N CYS A 530 -1.56 1.87 21.51
CA CYS A 530 -0.54 1.27 22.37
C CYS A 530 -0.90 1.45 23.84
N GLU A 531 -0.47 0.50 24.69
CA GLU A 531 -0.65 0.64 26.14
C GLU A 531 0.26 1.75 26.70
N TRP A 532 -0.30 2.52 27.63
CA TRP A 532 0.41 3.62 28.28
C TRP A 532 1.49 3.10 29.23
N GLY A 533 2.74 3.46 29.00
CA GLY A 533 3.88 3.00 29.79
C GLY A 533 4.61 1.78 29.22
N GLU A 534 4.17 1.22 28.10
CA GLU A 534 4.95 0.21 27.36
C GLU A 534 6.29 0.78 26.88
N ARG A 535 7.35 -0.04 27.02
CA ARG A 535 8.67 0.27 26.45
C ARG A 535 8.62 0.02 24.94
N HIS A 536 8.78 1.07 24.19
CA HIS A 536 8.90 0.98 22.73
C HIS A 536 10.36 0.86 22.30
#